data_5a1620293046bb1eaf5f5e3b144c898a
#
_entry.id   5a1620293046bb1eaf5f5e3b144c898a
#
_cell.length_a   1.000
_cell.length_b   1.000
_cell.length_c   1.000
_cell.angle_alpha   90.00
_cell.angle_beta   90.00
_cell.angle_gamma   90.00
#
_symmetry.space_group_name_H-M   'P 1'
#
loop_
_entity.id
_entity.type
_entity.pdbx_description
1 polymer ?
#
loop_
_entity_poly.entity_id
_entity_poly.type
_entity_poly.pdbx_seq_one_letter_code
_entity_poly.pdbx_strand_id
1 'polypeptide(L)'
;MRLVWIALTCLFSMASAANVPLTKALGNGPPIPAAPKLQASGYFLVDATNGEILVEHNAEEPLPPASLTKMMTAYIAEREITEGRMSFDDQVPVSVKAWKTGGSRMFIREGTEVRLEDLLRGIIIQSGNDASVAVAEYIAGSEDVFADVMNQTAISLGMTNTQFKNATGLPQEGHYTTAKDLSILAARIIQDFPDTYPIYEEKNFTYNGIKQANRNSLLFRDPTVDGLKTGHTEEAGYCLVASAERDGFRLISVVMGTASEKAREQETTKLLQYGFRYFSGKTVFAAGEPLPESARKVWFGEMESVDLAPTEPLYVTLPLGRESAIQATLDAPDTLDAPLEAGAVVGTVKIMLGERVLAESPVAVAEAVPEGGLFKRLMDFVLRLFA
;
A
#
# COMPACT_ATOMS: atom_id res chain seq x y z
N MET A 1 9.10 -58.42 -5.02
CA MET A 1 9.80 -57.16 -5.37
C MET A 1 8.92 -55.97 -4.96
N ARG A 2 9.22 -55.36 -3.83
CA ARG A 2 8.49 -54.15 -3.35
C ARG A 2 9.32 -52.94 -3.75
N LEU A 3 8.79 -52.07 -4.64
CA LEU A 3 9.35 -50.79 -4.96
C LEU A 3 9.07 -49.81 -3.80
N VAL A 4 10.14 -49.33 -3.19
CA VAL A 4 10.12 -48.25 -2.20
C VAL A 4 10.24 -46.95 -2.97
N TRP A 5 9.17 -46.11 -2.90
CA TRP A 5 9.22 -44.73 -3.36
C TRP A 5 9.81 -43.87 -2.25
N ILE A 6 10.97 -43.31 -2.49
CA ILE A 6 11.57 -42.28 -1.62
C ILE A 6 11.03 -40.93 -2.11
N ALA A 7 10.10 -40.34 -1.35
CA ALA A 7 9.64 -38.98 -1.57
C ALA A 7 10.72 -38.02 -0.99
N LEU A 8 11.42 -37.32 -1.86
CA LEU A 8 12.35 -36.27 -1.51
C LEU A 8 11.56 -34.99 -1.21
N THR A 9 11.25 -34.75 0.06
CA THR A 9 10.66 -33.48 0.52
C THR A 9 11.75 -32.41 0.58
N CYS A 10 11.81 -31.54 -0.43
CA CYS A 10 12.56 -30.29 -0.34
C CYS A 10 11.88 -29.36 0.65
N LEU A 11 12.42 -29.28 1.86
CA LEU A 11 12.11 -28.22 2.82
C LEU A 11 12.74 -26.92 2.30
N PHE A 12 11.94 -26.09 1.63
CA PHE A 12 12.28 -24.68 1.44
C PHE A 12 12.19 -24.00 2.81
N SER A 13 13.33 -23.77 3.44
CA SER A 13 13.45 -22.85 4.57
C SER A 13 13.28 -21.44 4.02
N MET A 14 12.06 -20.90 4.09
CA MET A 14 11.85 -19.46 3.95
C MET A 14 12.48 -18.80 5.18
N ALA A 15 13.72 -18.35 5.06
CA ALA A 15 14.30 -17.41 5.99
C ALA A 15 13.47 -16.11 5.84
N SER A 16 12.57 -15.87 6.78
CA SER A 16 11.93 -14.57 6.98
C SER A 16 13.07 -13.57 7.25
N ALA A 17 13.44 -12.80 6.23
CA ALA A 17 14.31 -11.65 6.43
C ALA A 17 13.53 -10.69 7.33
N ALA A 18 13.92 -10.60 8.60
CA ALA A 18 13.39 -9.61 9.51
C ALA A 18 13.57 -8.24 8.83
N ASN A 19 12.45 -7.53 8.63
CA ASN A 19 12.44 -6.16 8.09
C ASN A 19 13.17 -5.23 9.08
N VAL A 20 14.48 -5.14 8.94
CA VAL A 20 15.30 -4.19 9.69
C VAL A 20 15.07 -2.82 9.09
N PRO A 21 14.60 -1.81 9.84
CA PRO A 21 14.41 -0.46 9.33
C PRO A 21 15.64 0.03 8.55
N LEU A 22 15.43 0.73 7.45
CA LEU A 22 16.48 1.25 6.55
C LEU A 22 17.59 1.99 7.31
N THR A 23 17.24 2.69 8.38
CA THR A 23 18.15 3.42 9.27
C THR A 23 19.18 2.54 9.98
N LYS A 24 18.95 1.23 10.11
CA LYS A 24 19.89 0.28 10.76
C LYS A 24 20.84 -0.42 9.77
N ALA A 25 20.51 -0.43 8.48
CA ALA A 25 21.27 -1.12 7.44
C ALA A 25 22.36 -0.25 6.78
N LEU A 26 22.47 1.03 7.17
CA LEU A 26 23.31 2.01 6.49
C LEU A 26 24.77 1.93 6.97
N GLY A 27 25.66 1.41 6.10
CA GLY A 27 27.09 1.55 6.22
C GLY A 27 27.58 3.04 6.11
N ASN A 28 28.82 3.27 5.73
CA ASN A 28 29.58 4.55 5.74
C ASN A 28 29.03 5.72 4.87
N GLY A 29 27.77 6.08 4.95
CA GLY A 29 27.19 7.25 4.25
C GLY A 29 26.83 8.41 5.19
N PRO A 30 26.25 9.52 4.67
CA PRO A 30 25.81 10.62 5.50
C PRO A 30 24.87 10.13 6.60
N PRO A 31 25.05 10.54 7.86
CA PRO A 31 24.19 10.10 8.95
C PRO A 31 22.78 10.63 8.76
N ILE A 32 21.79 9.75 8.85
CA ILE A 32 20.39 10.15 8.98
C ILE A 32 20.17 10.49 10.46
N PRO A 33 19.65 11.69 10.80
CA PRO A 33 19.28 11.99 12.17
C PRO A 33 18.29 10.96 12.71
N ALA A 34 18.32 10.74 14.02
CA ALA A 34 17.32 9.91 14.67
C ALA A 34 15.90 10.38 14.35
N ALA A 35 14.99 9.44 14.15
CA ALA A 35 13.58 9.75 13.94
C ALA A 35 13.01 10.60 15.10
N PRO A 36 12.09 11.53 14.81
CA PRO A 36 11.50 12.35 15.85
C PRO A 36 10.72 11.48 16.84
N LYS A 37 10.88 11.74 18.13
CA LYS A 37 10.00 11.19 19.16
C LYS A 37 8.72 12.02 19.19
N LEU A 38 7.58 11.35 18.92
CA LEU A 38 6.28 11.99 18.91
C LEU A 38 5.58 11.84 20.28
N GLN A 39 4.71 12.80 20.60
CA GLN A 39 3.79 12.71 21.73
C GLN A 39 2.51 11.96 21.32
N ALA A 40 2.65 10.67 21.10
CA ALA A 40 1.61 9.77 20.62
C ALA A 40 1.80 8.37 21.20
N SER A 41 0.72 7.58 21.34
CA SER A 41 0.78 6.20 21.84
C SER A 41 1.45 5.26 20.85
N GLY A 42 1.13 5.39 19.56
CA GLY A 42 1.74 4.64 18.47
C GLY A 42 1.82 5.48 17.21
N TYR A 43 2.89 5.26 16.42
CA TYR A 43 3.02 5.94 15.12
C TYR A 43 3.85 5.12 14.13
N PHE A 44 3.57 5.35 12.84
CA PHE A 44 4.18 4.63 11.74
C PHE A 44 4.34 5.54 10.52
N LEU A 45 5.47 5.48 9.86
CA LEU A 45 5.74 6.17 8.60
C LEU A 45 6.29 5.18 7.59
N VAL A 46 5.66 5.12 6.43
CA VAL A 46 5.98 4.15 5.39
C VAL A 46 5.92 4.81 4.01
N ASP A 47 6.76 4.34 3.09
CA ASP A 47 6.59 4.60 1.66
C ASP A 47 5.40 3.80 1.15
N ALA A 48 4.40 4.49 0.59
CA ALA A 48 3.17 3.88 0.11
C ALA A 48 3.37 2.98 -1.11
N THR A 49 4.47 3.15 -1.85
CA THR A 49 4.74 2.44 -3.10
C THR A 49 5.27 1.03 -2.88
N ASN A 50 6.23 0.87 -1.97
CA ASN A 50 6.90 -0.41 -1.73
C ASN A 50 6.80 -0.93 -0.29
N GLY A 51 6.13 -0.19 0.60
CA GLY A 51 5.98 -0.58 2.00
C GLY A 51 7.25 -0.41 2.85
N GLU A 52 8.28 0.32 2.37
CA GLU A 52 9.50 0.57 3.13
C GLU A 52 9.23 1.37 4.40
N ILE A 53 9.60 0.79 5.55
CA ILE A 53 9.36 1.38 6.87
C ILE A 53 10.43 2.42 7.18
N LEU A 54 10.03 3.69 7.31
CA LEU A 54 10.95 4.79 7.63
C LEU A 54 11.02 5.06 9.13
N VAL A 55 9.87 5.01 9.81
CA VAL A 55 9.77 5.23 11.27
C VAL A 55 8.69 4.34 11.86
N GLU A 56 8.97 3.74 12.99
CA GLU A 56 8.00 2.96 13.76
C GLU A 56 8.15 3.17 15.27
N HIS A 57 7.04 3.20 15.96
CA HIS A 57 6.98 3.22 17.43
C HIS A 57 5.66 2.63 17.88
N ASN A 58 5.69 1.58 18.71
CA ASN A 58 4.51 0.84 19.13
C ASN A 58 3.58 0.50 17.96
N ALA A 59 4.16 0.19 16.78
CA ALA A 59 3.43 0.08 15.54
C ALA A 59 2.46 -1.11 15.49
N GLU A 60 2.72 -2.13 16.29
CA GLU A 60 1.91 -3.36 16.40
C GLU A 60 1.10 -3.42 17.71
N GLU A 61 1.13 -2.38 18.54
CA GLU A 61 0.33 -2.30 19.75
C GLU A 61 -1.14 -2.11 19.41
N PRO A 62 -2.05 -2.97 19.91
CA PRO A 62 -3.49 -2.79 19.73
C PRO A 62 -3.98 -1.53 20.43
N LEU A 63 -4.54 -0.60 19.65
CA LEU A 63 -5.08 0.68 20.11
C LEU A 63 -6.51 0.87 19.60
N PRO A 64 -7.37 1.61 20.34
CA PRO A 64 -8.70 1.94 19.87
C PRO A 64 -8.63 2.78 18.58
N PRO A 65 -9.28 2.35 17.48
CA PRO A 65 -9.20 3.05 16.19
C PRO A 65 -10.00 4.36 16.14
N ALA A 66 -11.02 4.51 16.99
CA ALA A 66 -12.00 5.56 16.81
C ALA A 66 -12.52 5.60 15.36
N SER A 67 -12.80 6.78 14.81
CA SER A 67 -13.29 6.91 13.42
C SER A 67 -12.28 6.56 12.32
N LEU A 68 -11.06 6.12 12.63
CA LEU A 68 -10.17 5.49 11.62
C LEU A 68 -10.78 4.20 11.08
N THR A 69 -11.65 3.54 11.87
CA THR A 69 -12.51 2.41 11.46
C THR A 69 -13.22 2.66 10.13
N LYS A 70 -13.64 3.91 9.88
CA LYS A 70 -14.38 4.28 8.67
C LYS A 70 -13.56 4.18 7.38
N MET A 71 -12.25 4.07 7.48
CA MET A 71 -11.41 3.73 6.33
C MET A 71 -11.77 2.34 5.80
N MET A 72 -12.00 1.36 6.69
CA MET A 72 -12.46 0.03 6.28
C MET A 72 -13.91 0.07 5.76
N THR A 73 -14.78 0.87 6.36
CA THR A 73 -16.16 1.03 5.88
C THR A 73 -16.20 1.60 4.47
N ALA A 74 -15.40 2.64 4.18
CA ALA A 74 -15.25 3.23 2.86
C ALA A 74 -14.61 2.24 1.89
N TYR A 75 -13.51 1.57 2.29
CA TYR A 75 -12.81 0.57 1.48
C TYR A 75 -13.75 -0.52 0.94
N ILE A 76 -14.61 -1.07 1.82
CA ILE A 76 -15.57 -2.11 1.41
C ILE A 76 -16.59 -1.54 0.42
N ALA A 77 -17.13 -0.36 0.66
CA ALA A 77 -18.09 0.27 -0.24
C ALA A 77 -17.46 0.60 -1.61
N GLU A 78 -16.24 1.14 -1.64
CA GLU A 78 -15.49 1.42 -2.85
C GLU A 78 -15.17 0.14 -3.62
N ARG A 79 -14.85 -0.96 -2.93
CA ARG A 79 -14.66 -2.27 -3.54
C ARG A 79 -15.95 -2.81 -4.18
N GLU A 80 -17.10 -2.73 -3.50
CA GLU A 80 -18.39 -3.16 -4.05
C GLU A 80 -18.75 -2.38 -5.33
N ILE A 81 -18.40 -1.09 -5.38
CA ILE A 81 -18.59 -0.24 -6.57
C ILE A 81 -17.63 -0.65 -7.69
N THR A 82 -16.34 -0.81 -7.39
CA THR A 82 -15.30 -1.16 -8.37
C THR A 82 -15.56 -2.54 -9.00
N GLU A 83 -16.07 -3.50 -8.23
CA GLU A 83 -16.45 -4.82 -8.70
C GLU A 83 -17.84 -4.86 -9.39
N GLY A 84 -18.51 -3.71 -9.51
CA GLY A 84 -19.79 -3.57 -10.23
C GLY A 84 -20.99 -4.17 -9.51
N ARG A 85 -20.89 -4.48 -8.22
CA ARG A 85 -22.04 -4.95 -7.41
C ARG A 85 -22.90 -3.80 -6.91
N MET A 86 -22.33 -2.59 -6.82
CA MET A 86 -23.00 -1.36 -6.44
C MET A 86 -22.61 -0.23 -7.39
N SER A 87 -23.38 0.87 -7.34
CA SER A 87 -23.12 2.08 -8.10
C SER A 87 -23.13 3.29 -7.17
N PHE A 88 -22.37 4.33 -7.52
CA PHE A 88 -22.44 5.64 -6.85
C PHE A 88 -23.85 6.22 -6.82
N ASP A 89 -24.68 5.88 -7.82
CA ASP A 89 -26.06 6.40 -7.96
C ASP A 89 -27.09 5.58 -7.18
N ASP A 90 -26.69 4.47 -6.52
CA ASP A 90 -27.60 3.66 -5.72
C ASP A 90 -28.25 4.49 -4.61
N GLN A 91 -29.56 4.28 -4.45
CA GLN A 91 -30.35 4.96 -3.43
C GLN A 91 -30.40 4.10 -2.17
N VAL A 92 -29.65 4.49 -1.18
CA VAL A 92 -29.49 3.76 0.09
C VAL A 92 -30.60 4.17 1.06
N PRO A 93 -31.46 3.25 1.53
CA PRO A 93 -32.49 3.56 2.49
C PRO A 93 -31.90 3.86 3.88
N VAL A 94 -32.42 4.89 4.53
CA VAL A 94 -31.98 5.31 5.87
C VAL A 94 -32.85 4.67 6.93
N SER A 95 -32.29 3.76 7.71
CA SER A 95 -32.95 3.13 8.84
C SER A 95 -33.06 4.06 10.06
N VAL A 96 -33.96 3.70 11.00
CA VAL A 96 -34.05 4.37 12.30
C VAL A 96 -32.72 4.24 13.08
N LYS A 97 -32.01 3.10 12.98
CA LYS A 97 -30.71 2.88 13.62
C LYS A 97 -29.67 3.86 13.07
N ALA A 98 -29.53 3.93 11.76
CA ALA A 98 -28.60 4.85 11.09
C ALA A 98 -28.88 6.31 11.49
N TRP A 99 -30.14 6.76 11.37
CA TRP A 99 -30.54 8.11 11.72
C TRP A 99 -30.28 8.47 13.20
N LYS A 100 -30.52 7.54 14.15
CA LYS A 100 -30.33 7.77 15.59
C LYS A 100 -28.88 7.66 16.04
N THR A 101 -27.98 7.14 15.20
CA THR A 101 -26.57 6.95 15.57
C THR A 101 -25.93 8.28 15.95
N GLY A 102 -25.39 8.35 17.16
CA GLY A 102 -24.79 9.56 17.74
C GLY A 102 -23.39 9.86 17.27
N GLY A 103 -22.81 10.92 17.80
CA GLY A 103 -21.46 11.39 17.44
C GLY A 103 -21.44 12.27 16.18
N SER A 104 -20.41 12.14 15.34
CA SER A 104 -20.33 12.89 14.08
C SER A 104 -21.39 12.42 13.08
N ARG A 105 -22.05 13.33 12.39
CA ARG A 105 -23.15 13.02 11.45
C ARG A 105 -23.11 13.89 10.20
N MET A 106 -23.55 13.34 9.06
CA MET A 106 -23.90 14.11 7.88
C MET A 106 -25.36 14.58 7.87
N PHE A 107 -26.17 14.15 8.86
CA PHE A 107 -27.56 14.51 9.08
C PHE A 107 -28.54 13.93 8.05
N ILE A 108 -28.41 12.64 7.74
CA ILE A 108 -29.41 11.88 6.99
C ILE A 108 -30.69 11.72 7.85
N ARG A 109 -31.84 11.46 7.20
CA ARG A 109 -33.15 11.35 7.86
C ARG A 109 -33.74 9.98 7.65
N GLU A 110 -34.35 9.41 8.70
CA GLU A 110 -35.07 8.14 8.62
C GLU A 110 -36.15 8.16 7.52
N GLY A 111 -36.31 7.02 6.85
CA GLY A 111 -37.34 6.84 5.82
C GLY A 111 -37.07 7.59 4.51
N THR A 112 -35.89 8.21 4.37
CA THR A 112 -35.41 8.77 3.10
C THR A 112 -34.42 7.83 2.45
N GLU A 113 -34.13 8.08 1.18
CA GLU A 113 -33.04 7.44 0.44
C GLU A 113 -31.94 8.47 0.18
N VAL A 114 -30.67 8.03 0.22
CA VAL A 114 -29.49 8.88 0.00
C VAL A 114 -28.58 8.19 -1.01
N ARG A 115 -28.07 8.97 -1.98
CA ARG A 115 -27.08 8.44 -2.92
C ARG A 115 -25.85 7.89 -2.20
N LEU A 116 -25.39 6.72 -2.63
CA LEU A 116 -24.20 6.06 -2.06
C LEU A 116 -22.98 6.98 -2.13
N GLU A 117 -22.80 7.74 -3.21
CA GLU A 117 -21.72 8.73 -3.36
C GLU A 117 -21.77 9.81 -2.27
N ASP A 118 -22.96 10.31 -1.92
CA ASP A 118 -23.10 11.30 -0.86
C ASP A 118 -22.81 10.71 0.52
N LEU A 119 -23.21 9.45 0.74
CA LEU A 119 -22.88 8.74 1.98
C LEU A 119 -21.36 8.53 2.13
N LEU A 120 -20.65 8.16 1.04
CA LEU A 120 -19.19 8.03 1.04
C LEU A 120 -18.51 9.36 1.39
N ARG A 121 -18.94 10.48 0.76
CA ARG A 121 -18.45 11.82 1.15
C ARG A 121 -18.76 12.14 2.62
N GLY A 122 -19.95 11.80 3.08
CA GLY A 122 -20.32 11.96 4.49
C GLY A 122 -19.41 11.16 5.44
N ILE A 123 -19.03 9.93 5.07
CA ILE A 123 -18.13 9.06 5.84
C ILE A 123 -16.71 9.62 5.85
N ILE A 124 -16.17 9.96 4.69
CA ILE A 124 -14.78 10.36 4.49
C ILE A 124 -14.53 11.76 5.05
N ILE A 125 -15.31 12.75 4.60
CA ILE A 125 -15.08 14.17 4.88
C ILE A 125 -15.55 14.54 6.28
N GLN A 126 -16.82 14.23 6.61
CA GLN A 126 -17.44 14.61 7.87
C GLN A 126 -17.30 13.56 8.98
N SER A 127 -16.88 12.34 8.60
CA SER A 127 -16.84 11.22 9.56
C SER A 127 -18.23 10.82 10.09
N GLY A 128 -19.26 10.86 9.21
CA GLY A 128 -20.66 10.58 9.57
C GLY A 128 -20.88 9.16 10.08
N ASN A 129 -21.28 9.01 11.34
CA ASN A 129 -21.66 7.72 11.92
C ASN A 129 -22.97 7.22 11.32
N ASP A 130 -23.92 8.14 11.12
CA ASP A 130 -25.21 7.88 10.47
C ASP A 130 -25.01 7.32 9.04
N ALA A 131 -24.16 7.93 8.25
CA ALA A 131 -23.80 7.45 6.93
C ALA A 131 -23.10 6.08 6.96
N SER A 132 -22.19 5.86 7.92
CA SER A 132 -21.48 4.60 8.06
C SER A 132 -22.40 3.43 8.37
N VAL A 133 -23.37 3.63 9.26
CA VAL A 133 -24.38 2.61 9.58
C VAL A 133 -25.30 2.35 8.40
N ALA A 134 -25.75 3.40 7.69
CA ALA A 134 -26.60 3.23 6.50
C ALA A 134 -25.89 2.41 5.40
N VAL A 135 -24.61 2.70 5.13
CA VAL A 135 -23.81 1.94 4.17
C VAL A 135 -23.61 0.49 4.63
N ALA A 136 -23.30 0.29 5.92
CA ALA A 136 -23.11 -1.06 6.48
C ALA A 136 -24.39 -1.91 6.36
N GLU A 137 -25.54 -1.34 6.69
CA GLU A 137 -26.84 -2.02 6.55
C GLU A 137 -27.19 -2.30 5.09
N TYR A 138 -26.86 -1.40 4.17
CA TYR A 138 -27.12 -1.56 2.75
C TYR A 138 -26.29 -2.68 2.14
N ILE A 139 -24.99 -2.76 2.51
CA ILE A 139 -24.06 -3.80 1.97
C ILE A 139 -24.36 -5.17 2.58
N ALA A 140 -24.58 -5.26 3.89
CA ALA A 140 -24.59 -6.54 4.60
C ALA A 140 -25.94 -6.86 5.31
N GLY A 141 -26.94 -6.00 5.17
CA GLY A 141 -28.24 -6.16 5.81
C GLY A 141 -28.27 -5.76 7.29
N SER A 142 -27.11 -5.75 7.97
CA SER A 142 -26.96 -5.26 9.35
C SER A 142 -25.52 -4.84 9.62
N GLU A 143 -25.35 -3.95 10.62
CA GLU A 143 -24.00 -3.52 11.04
C GLU A 143 -23.17 -4.66 11.64
N ASP A 144 -23.82 -5.61 12.34
CA ASP A 144 -23.13 -6.76 12.96
C ASP A 144 -22.54 -7.69 11.87
N VAL A 145 -23.34 -8.02 10.84
CA VAL A 145 -22.85 -8.81 9.68
C VAL A 145 -21.78 -8.01 8.91
N PHE A 146 -21.93 -6.69 8.80
CA PHE A 146 -20.92 -5.85 8.18
C PHE A 146 -19.58 -5.87 8.95
N ALA A 147 -19.62 -5.92 10.30
CA ALA A 147 -18.41 -6.07 11.11
C ALA A 147 -17.68 -7.39 10.82
N ASP A 148 -18.40 -8.48 10.54
CA ASP A 148 -17.80 -9.75 10.11
C ASP A 148 -17.13 -9.58 8.72
N VAL A 149 -17.76 -8.88 7.77
CA VAL A 149 -17.18 -8.55 6.46
C VAL A 149 -15.91 -7.70 6.64
N MET A 150 -15.93 -6.70 7.54
CA MET A 150 -14.76 -5.87 7.84
C MET A 150 -13.59 -6.72 8.35
N ASN A 151 -13.83 -7.66 9.24
CA ASN A 151 -12.81 -8.55 9.80
C ASN A 151 -12.24 -9.51 8.76
N GLN A 152 -13.09 -10.10 7.90
CA GLN A 152 -12.63 -10.94 6.79
C GLN A 152 -11.79 -10.13 5.79
N THR A 153 -12.21 -8.90 5.49
CA THR A 153 -11.45 -7.99 4.63
C THR A 153 -10.10 -7.63 5.27
N ALA A 154 -10.07 -7.32 6.57
CA ALA A 154 -8.83 -7.03 7.29
C ALA A 154 -7.83 -8.19 7.18
N ILE A 155 -8.28 -9.43 7.39
CA ILE A 155 -7.44 -10.63 7.25
C ILE A 155 -6.91 -10.74 5.81
N SER A 156 -7.77 -10.56 4.80
CA SER A 156 -7.37 -10.66 3.38
C SER A 156 -6.35 -9.60 2.98
N LEU A 157 -6.36 -8.44 3.62
CA LEU A 157 -5.40 -7.36 3.41
C LEU A 157 -4.10 -7.54 4.22
N GLY A 158 -4.03 -8.52 5.12
CA GLY A 158 -2.87 -8.75 5.98
C GLY A 158 -2.88 -7.91 7.28
N MET A 159 -4.02 -7.31 7.66
CA MET A 159 -4.21 -6.59 8.92
C MET A 159 -4.45 -7.58 10.07
N THR A 160 -3.40 -8.29 10.46
CA THR A 160 -3.49 -9.45 11.38
C THR A 160 -3.72 -9.08 12.85
N ASN A 161 -3.53 -7.82 13.22
CA ASN A 161 -3.67 -7.30 14.58
C ASN A 161 -4.84 -6.30 14.68
N THR A 162 -5.90 -6.52 13.89
CA THR A 162 -7.09 -5.66 13.85
C THR A 162 -8.35 -6.46 14.10
N GLN A 163 -9.26 -5.91 14.90
CA GLN A 163 -10.62 -6.41 15.07
C GLN A 163 -11.62 -5.27 15.07
N PHE A 164 -12.57 -5.32 14.15
CA PHE A 164 -13.69 -4.40 14.04
C PHE A 164 -14.94 -4.97 14.72
N LYS A 165 -15.71 -4.13 15.40
CA LYS A 165 -16.97 -4.47 16.05
C LYS A 165 -18.17 -3.70 15.52
N ASN A 166 -17.93 -2.58 14.83
CA ASN A 166 -18.96 -1.73 14.21
C ASN A 166 -18.35 -0.94 13.04
N ALA A 167 -19.21 -0.31 12.23
CA ALA A 167 -18.81 0.46 11.05
C ALA A 167 -18.32 1.88 11.35
N THR A 168 -18.45 2.34 12.60
CA THR A 168 -18.29 3.74 12.98
C THR A 168 -17.00 4.06 13.72
N GLY A 169 -16.49 3.08 14.49
CA GLY A 169 -15.40 3.26 15.44
C GLY A 169 -15.85 3.83 16.77
N LEU A 170 -17.13 3.75 17.09
CA LEU A 170 -17.62 4.01 18.45
C LEU A 170 -17.04 2.96 19.41
N PRO A 171 -16.73 3.33 20.66
CA PRO A 171 -16.14 2.43 21.64
C PRO A 171 -16.95 1.16 21.84
N GLN A 172 -16.28 0.02 21.76
CA GLN A 172 -16.87 -1.29 22.00
C GLN A 172 -15.74 -2.26 22.40
N GLU A 173 -16.00 -3.12 23.38
CA GLU A 173 -15.01 -4.09 23.84
C GLU A 173 -14.50 -4.98 22.69
N GLY A 174 -13.18 -5.12 22.58
CA GLY A 174 -12.54 -5.86 21.50
C GLY A 174 -12.48 -5.15 20.15
N HIS A 175 -12.77 -3.83 20.09
CA HIS A 175 -12.60 -3.01 18.90
C HIS A 175 -11.22 -2.34 18.92
N TYR A 176 -10.27 -2.87 18.15
CA TYR A 176 -8.88 -2.39 18.12
C TYR A 176 -8.25 -2.53 16.74
N THR A 177 -7.17 -1.81 16.56
CA THR A 177 -6.28 -1.90 15.38
C THR A 177 -4.87 -1.50 15.78
N THR A 178 -3.93 -1.52 14.83
CA THR A 178 -2.56 -1.07 15.03
C THR A 178 -2.17 0.01 14.04
N ALA A 179 -1.13 0.79 14.35
CA ALA A 179 -0.63 1.80 13.41
C ALA A 179 -0.12 1.18 12.11
N LYS A 180 0.49 0.00 12.18
CA LYS A 180 0.95 -0.78 11.02
C LYS A 180 -0.23 -1.24 10.16
N ASP A 181 -1.26 -1.85 10.75
CA ASP A 181 -2.42 -2.34 10.02
C ASP A 181 -3.17 -1.20 9.31
N LEU A 182 -3.32 -0.05 9.97
CA LEU A 182 -3.92 1.15 9.36
C LEU A 182 -3.11 1.66 8.17
N SER A 183 -1.78 1.53 8.19
CA SER A 183 -0.94 1.90 7.04
C SER A 183 -1.16 0.98 5.84
N ILE A 184 -1.38 -0.33 6.08
CA ILE A 184 -1.75 -1.30 5.05
C ILE A 184 -3.07 -0.90 4.41
N LEU A 185 -4.10 -0.63 5.22
CA LEU A 185 -5.40 -0.21 4.73
C LEU A 185 -5.32 1.10 3.92
N ALA A 186 -4.53 2.07 4.41
CA ALA A 186 -4.32 3.34 3.70
C ALA A 186 -3.66 3.14 2.34
N ALA A 187 -2.61 2.30 2.26
CA ALA A 187 -1.95 1.97 1.00
C ALA A 187 -2.92 1.29 0.02
N ARG A 188 -3.75 0.38 0.50
CA ARG A 188 -4.74 -0.32 -0.32
C ARG A 188 -5.84 0.62 -0.83
N ILE A 189 -6.34 1.55 -0.01
CA ILE A 189 -7.30 2.57 -0.47
C ILE A 189 -6.73 3.35 -1.67
N ILE A 190 -5.47 3.78 -1.58
CA ILE A 190 -4.82 4.56 -2.64
C ILE A 190 -4.60 3.71 -3.90
N GLN A 191 -4.16 2.46 -3.74
CA GLN A 191 -3.80 1.58 -4.85
C GLN A 191 -5.01 0.98 -5.57
N ASP A 192 -6.02 0.55 -4.81
CA ASP A 192 -7.17 -0.17 -5.35
C ASP A 192 -8.23 0.77 -5.95
N PHE A 193 -8.30 2.02 -5.46
CA PHE A 193 -9.35 2.97 -5.82
C PHE A 193 -8.83 4.33 -6.31
N PRO A 194 -7.94 4.37 -7.31
CA PRO A 194 -7.34 5.63 -7.78
C PRO A 194 -8.38 6.62 -8.31
N ASP A 195 -9.49 6.14 -8.88
CA ASP A 195 -10.55 6.98 -9.44
C ASP A 195 -11.41 7.64 -8.36
N THR A 196 -11.58 7.03 -7.18
CA THR A 196 -12.39 7.54 -6.08
C THR A 196 -11.55 8.20 -4.99
N TYR A 197 -10.26 7.93 -4.94
CA TYR A 197 -9.34 8.51 -3.97
C TYR A 197 -9.38 10.04 -3.88
N PRO A 198 -9.62 10.81 -4.96
CA PRO A 198 -9.77 12.27 -4.87
C PRO A 198 -10.85 12.76 -3.89
N ILE A 199 -11.82 11.93 -3.48
CA ILE A 199 -12.81 12.29 -2.46
C ILE A 199 -12.12 12.59 -1.11
N TYR A 200 -10.99 11.94 -0.81
CA TYR A 200 -10.26 12.10 0.45
C TYR A 200 -9.60 13.48 0.60
N GLU A 201 -9.27 14.13 -0.51
CA GLU A 201 -8.71 15.51 -0.51
C GLU A 201 -9.77 16.61 -0.51
N GLU A 202 -11.07 16.26 -0.70
CA GLU A 202 -12.15 17.24 -0.69
C GLU A 202 -12.21 17.99 0.64
N LYS A 203 -12.06 19.31 0.59
CA LYS A 203 -12.00 20.17 1.79
C LYS A 203 -13.35 20.43 2.45
N ASN A 204 -14.43 20.34 1.68
CA ASN A 204 -15.78 20.61 2.16
C ASN A 204 -16.80 19.75 1.42
N PHE A 205 -17.83 19.35 2.13
CA PHE A 205 -18.99 18.66 1.56
C PHE A 205 -20.28 19.37 2.03
N THR A 206 -21.25 19.49 1.13
CA THR A 206 -22.56 20.10 1.46
C THR A 206 -23.65 19.09 1.19
N TYR A 207 -24.37 18.71 2.22
CA TYR A 207 -25.54 17.84 2.13
C TYR A 207 -26.76 18.51 2.75
N ASN A 208 -27.90 18.49 2.08
CA ASN A 208 -29.17 19.15 2.52
C ASN A 208 -28.96 20.60 2.99
N GLY A 209 -28.11 21.36 2.30
CA GLY A 209 -27.81 22.75 2.64
C GLY A 209 -26.88 22.95 3.84
N ILE A 210 -26.41 21.85 4.47
CA ILE A 210 -25.46 21.88 5.58
C ILE A 210 -24.05 21.69 5.03
N LYS A 211 -23.26 22.77 5.03
CA LYS A 211 -21.85 22.71 4.64
C LYS A 211 -20.98 22.26 5.82
N GLN A 212 -20.18 21.24 5.62
CA GLN A 212 -19.26 20.67 6.61
C GLN A 212 -17.84 20.59 6.06
N ALA A 213 -16.85 20.99 6.86
CA ALA A 213 -15.46 20.93 6.48
C ALA A 213 -14.86 19.54 6.75
N ASN A 214 -13.87 19.15 5.94
CA ASN A 214 -13.08 17.96 6.22
C ASN A 214 -12.35 18.13 7.57
N ARG A 215 -12.39 17.07 8.36
CA ARG A 215 -11.79 17.08 9.69
C ARG A 215 -10.27 16.96 9.69
N ASN A 216 -9.68 16.59 8.55
CA ASN A 216 -8.24 16.60 8.34
C ASN A 216 -7.75 18.04 8.05
N SER A 217 -7.31 18.74 9.08
CA SER A 217 -6.84 20.13 8.96
C SER A 217 -5.58 20.28 8.11
N LEU A 218 -4.80 19.21 7.90
CA LEU A 218 -3.61 19.26 7.06
C LEU A 218 -3.93 19.53 5.59
N LEU A 219 -5.09 19.11 5.08
CA LEU A 219 -5.55 19.43 3.73
C LEU A 219 -5.62 20.94 3.43
N PHE A 220 -5.79 21.75 4.48
CA PHE A 220 -5.89 23.21 4.35
C PHE A 220 -4.53 23.91 4.49
N ARG A 221 -3.49 23.20 4.94
CA ARG A 221 -2.19 23.78 5.34
C ARG A 221 -1.02 23.28 4.50
N ASP A 222 -1.05 22.02 4.09
CA ASP A 222 -0.01 21.39 3.27
C ASP A 222 -0.64 20.89 1.95
N PRO A 223 -0.33 21.51 0.82
CA PRO A 223 -0.90 21.14 -0.48
C PRO A 223 -0.43 19.78 -0.99
N THR A 224 0.55 19.17 -0.33
CA THR A 224 1.02 17.83 -0.68
C THR A 224 0.26 16.72 0.04
N VAL A 225 -0.57 17.08 1.04
CA VAL A 225 -1.45 16.14 1.75
C VAL A 225 -2.77 16.01 1.00
N ASP A 226 -3.14 14.77 0.68
CA ASP A 226 -4.32 14.40 -0.11
C ASP A 226 -5.28 13.42 0.58
N GLY A 227 -5.03 13.07 1.85
CA GLY A 227 -5.85 12.13 2.63
C GLY A 227 -5.43 12.07 4.07
N LEU A 228 -5.94 11.17 4.89
CA LEU A 228 -7.04 10.25 4.65
C LEU A 228 -8.14 10.45 5.69
N LYS A 229 -7.84 10.14 6.99
CA LYS A 229 -8.89 10.06 8.01
C LYS A 229 -8.42 10.45 9.40
N THR A 230 -9.28 11.16 10.11
CA THR A 230 -9.11 11.48 11.54
C THR A 230 -9.96 10.57 12.41
N GLY A 231 -9.50 10.33 13.64
CA GLY A 231 -10.24 9.64 14.69
C GLY A 231 -10.17 10.37 16.03
N HIS A 232 -11.23 10.27 16.82
CA HIS A 232 -11.22 10.72 18.22
C HIS A 232 -12.33 10.01 19.02
N THR A 233 -11.95 9.49 20.16
CA THR A 233 -12.79 9.17 21.32
C THR A 233 -11.99 9.48 22.59
N GLU A 234 -12.65 9.53 23.74
CA GLU A 234 -11.94 9.74 25.02
C GLU A 234 -10.85 8.68 25.24
N GLU A 235 -11.13 7.44 24.87
CA GLU A 235 -10.22 6.30 25.03
C GLU A 235 -9.07 6.36 24.00
N ALA A 236 -9.38 6.61 22.74
CA ALA A 236 -8.39 6.60 21.65
C ALA A 236 -7.49 7.84 21.64
N GLY A 237 -7.88 8.94 22.30
CA GLY A 237 -7.26 10.23 22.05
C GLY A 237 -7.49 10.72 20.61
N TYR A 238 -6.63 11.58 20.13
CA TYR A 238 -6.73 12.13 18.76
C TYR A 238 -5.78 11.39 17.81
N CYS A 239 -6.35 10.85 16.73
CA CYS A 239 -5.66 10.02 15.76
C CYS A 239 -5.76 10.59 14.35
N LEU A 240 -4.76 10.34 13.51
CA LEU A 240 -4.74 10.72 12.09
C LEU A 240 -3.96 9.69 11.27
N VAL A 241 -4.58 9.21 10.21
CA VAL A 241 -3.87 8.61 9.07
C VAL A 241 -3.81 9.67 7.99
N ALA A 242 -2.60 10.04 7.55
CA ALA A 242 -2.39 11.01 6.50
C ALA A 242 -1.58 10.41 5.36
N SER A 243 -1.93 10.79 4.13
CA SER A 243 -1.12 10.56 2.94
C SER A 243 -0.64 11.91 2.40
N ALA A 244 0.59 11.93 1.93
CA ALA A 244 1.18 13.09 1.27
C ALA A 244 2.10 12.61 0.15
N GLU A 245 2.13 13.36 -0.98
CA GLU A 245 2.99 13.04 -2.11
C GLU A 245 3.81 14.24 -2.55
N ARG A 246 5.11 14.02 -2.82
CA ARG A 246 6.05 15.01 -3.36
C ARG A 246 6.90 14.36 -4.43
N ASP A 247 6.87 14.92 -5.63
CA ASP A 247 7.72 14.46 -6.75
C ASP A 247 7.63 12.93 -7.01
N GLY A 248 6.43 12.35 -6.88
CA GLY A 248 6.18 10.91 -7.06
C GLY A 248 6.60 10.03 -5.87
N PHE A 249 7.08 10.63 -4.77
CA PHE A 249 7.35 9.94 -3.51
C PHE A 249 6.18 10.13 -2.56
N ARG A 250 5.42 9.07 -2.30
CA ARG A 250 4.23 9.08 -1.46
C ARG A 250 4.49 8.46 -0.10
N LEU A 251 4.18 9.20 0.96
CA LEU A 251 4.29 8.74 2.34
C LEU A 251 2.91 8.57 2.98
N ILE A 252 2.74 7.48 3.73
CA ILE A 252 1.63 7.28 4.65
C ILE A 252 2.16 7.43 6.07
N SER A 253 1.54 8.34 6.83
CA SER A 253 1.81 8.59 8.24
C SER A 253 0.60 8.20 9.08
N VAL A 254 0.79 7.33 10.04
CA VAL A 254 -0.21 6.97 11.05
C VAL A 254 0.25 7.50 12.40
N VAL A 255 -0.58 8.29 13.07
CA VAL A 255 -0.34 8.82 14.41
C VAL A 255 -1.57 8.57 15.28
N MET A 256 -1.41 7.84 16.37
CA MET A 256 -2.50 7.42 17.26
C MET A 256 -2.24 7.89 18.70
N GLY A 257 -3.31 8.27 19.39
CA GLY A 257 -3.26 8.54 20.84
C GLY A 257 -2.60 9.86 21.22
N THR A 258 -2.77 10.93 20.44
CA THR A 258 -2.31 12.27 20.83
C THR A 258 -3.31 12.99 21.75
N ALA A 259 -2.85 14.01 22.48
CA ALA A 259 -3.64 14.70 23.49
C ALA A 259 -4.69 15.69 22.95
N SER A 260 -4.58 16.13 21.67
CA SER A 260 -5.48 17.15 21.09
C SER A 260 -5.45 17.13 19.57
N GLU A 261 -6.43 17.81 18.94
CA GLU A 261 -6.44 18.01 17.47
C GLU A 261 -5.16 18.70 16.98
N LYS A 262 -4.71 19.73 17.70
CA LYS A 262 -3.48 20.44 17.38
C LYS A 262 -2.25 19.54 17.53
N ALA A 263 -2.21 18.71 18.57
CA ALA A 263 -1.10 17.77 18.79
C ALA A 263 -1.04 16.75 17.65
N ARG A 264 -2.15 16.11 17.27
CA ARG A 264 -2.16 15.14 16.16
C ARG A 264 -1.70 15.76 14.84
N GLU A 265 -2.12 17.01 14.54
CA GLU A 265 -1.67 17.74 13.37
C GLU A 265 -0.15 18.00 13.40
N GLN A 266 0.36 18.51 14.53
CA GLN A 266 1.79 18.80 14.69
C GLN A 266 2.65 17.55 14.62
N GLU A 267 2.24 16.47 15.30
CA GLU A 267 2.99 15.22 15.32
C GLU A 267 3.01 14.55 13.94
N THR A 268 1.88 14.55 13.22
CA THR A 268 1.81 14.06 11.83
C THR A 268 2.70 14.89 10.90
N THR A 269 2.67 16.22 11.02
CA THR A 269 3.54 17.12 10.23
C THR A 269 5.02 16.84 10.47
N LYS A 270 5.45 16.66 11.73
CA LYS A 270 6.84 16.30 12.06
C LYS A 270 7.26 15.00 11.39
N LEU A 271 6.38 14.01 11.40
CA LEU A 271 6.67 12.69 10.85
C LEU A 271 6.80 12.74 9.32
N LEU A 272 5.86 13.38 8.62
CA LEU A 272 5.92 13.59 7.17
C LEU A 272 7.15 14.41 6.77
N GLN A 273 7.43 15.51 7.48
CA GLN A 273 8.61 16.34 7.22
C GLN A 273 9.92 15.55 7.39
N TYR A 274 10.01 14.67 8.37
CA TYR A 274 11.16 13.80 8.54
C TYR A 274 11.34 12.89 7.33
N GLY A 275 10.27 12.24 6.87
CA GLY A 275 10.31 11.36 5.70
C GLY A 275 10.79 12.09 4.45
N PHE A 276 10.13 13.17 4.06
CA PHE A 276 10.48 13.94 2.87
C PHE A 276 11.84 14.66 2.95
N ARG A 277 12.32 14.96 4.14
CA ARG A 277 13.61 15.64 4.31
C ARG A 277 14.80 14.71 4.20
N TYR A 278 14.64 13.44 4.54
CA TYR A 278 15.76 12.52 4.65
C TYR A 278 15.68 11.31 3.70
N PHE A 279 14.56 11.12 3.02
CA PHE A 279 14.34 10.01 2.11
C PHE A 279 13.77 10.48 0.77
N SER A 280 13.99 9.65 -0.24
CA SER A 280 13.37 9.76 -1.56
C SER A 280 13.01 8.37 -2.07
N GLY A 281 11.94 8.31 -2.85
CA GLY A 281 11.55 7.11 -3.58
C GLY A 281 11.74 7.33 -5.08
N LYS A 282 12.24 6.33 -5.81
CA LYS A 282 12.37 6.41 -7.25
C LYS A 282 12.36 5.04 -7.93
N THR A 283 11.87 4.99 -9.14
CA THR A 283 12.07 3.87 -10.04
C THR A 283 13.49 3.92 -10.61
N VAL A 284 14.26 2.86 -10.38
CA VAL A 284 15.62 2.71 -10.91
C VAL A 284 15.57 2.19 -12.34
N PHE A 285 14.70 1.20 -12.60
CA PHE A 285 14.40 0.67 -13.93
C PHE A 285 12.90 0.48 -14.08
N ALA A 286 12.35 0.87 -15.22
CA ALA A 286 10.95 0.60 -15.55
C ALA A 286 10.76 -0.85 -16.00
N ALA A 287 9.54 -1.38 -15.88
CA ALA A 287 9.20 -2.67 -16.46
C ALA A 287 9.40 -2.66 -17.98
N GLY A 288 10.04 -3.68 -18.52
CA GLY A 288 10.36 -3.80 -19.95
C GLY A 288 11.51 -2.90 -20.45
N GLU A 289 12.12 -2.09 -19.59
CA GLU A 289 13.30 -1.28 -19.95
C GLU A 289 14.55 -2.16 -19.99
N PRO A 290 15.28 -2.25 -21.12
CA PRO A 290 16.51 -3.05 -21.20
C PRO A 290 17.54 -2.62 -20.15
N LEU A 291 18.03 -3.59 -19.40
CA LEU A 291 19.04 -3.33 -18.38
C LEU A 291 20.42 -3.05 -19.04
N PRO A 292 21.19 -2.09 -18.52
CA PRO A 292 22.55 -1.85 -19.00
C PRO A 292 23.40 -3.13 -18.90
N GLU A 293 24.21 -3.41 -19.92
CA GLU A 293 25.13 -4.54 -19.99
C GLU A 293 24.45 -5.91 -19.77
N SER A 294 23.15 -6.03 -20.06
CA SER A 294 22.37 -7.25 -19.88
C SER A 294 22.39 -8.18 -21.07
N ALA A 295 22.97 -7.77 -22.22
CA ALA A 295 23.00 -8.56 -23.43
C ALA A 295 23.52 -9.97 -23.17
N ARG A 296 22.75 -10.97 -23.57
CA ARG A 296 23.10 -12.40 -23.47
C ARG A 296 23.29 -12.98 -24.85
N LYS A 297 24.36 -13.73 -25.03
CA LYS A 297 24.59 -14.46 -26.27
C LYS A 297 23.48 -15.49 -26.48
N VAL A 298 22.95 -15.55 -27.70
CA VAL A 298 21.94 -16.55 -28.08
C VAL A 298 22.53 -17.56 -29.04
N TRP A 299 22.46 -18.81 -28.65
CA TRP A 299 22.81 -19.95 -29.49
C TRP A 299 21.60 -20.39 -30.34
N PHE A 300 21.86 -20.80 -31.57
CA PHE A 300 20.89 -21.34 -32.50
C PHE A 300 19.81 -20.35 -32.96
N GLY A 301 19.94 -19.07 -32.62
CA GLY A 301 19.00 -18.01 -32.94
C GLY A 301 19.34 -17.27 -34.22
N GLU A 302 18.33 -16.57 -34.79
CA GLU A 302 18.56 -15.60 -35.87
C GLU A 302 19.38 -14.42 -35.39
N MET A 303 19.26 -14.03 -34.12
CA MET A 303 20.02 -12.98 -33.48
C MET A 303 21.17 -13.57 -32.66
N GLU A 304 22.29 -12.86 -32.58
CA GLU A 304 23.48 -13.30 -31.83
C GLU A 304 23.40 -12.98 -30.34
N SER A 305 22.62 -11.98 -29.98
CA SER A 305 22.41 -11.56 -28.60
C SER A 305 21.03 -10.96 -28.42
N VAL A 306 20.55 -10.94 -27.19
CA VAL A 306 19.31 -10.32 -26.76
C VAL A 306 19.49 -9.64 -25.41
N ASP A 307 18.89 -8.47 -25.24
CA ASP A 307 18.87 -7.75 -23.96
C ASP A 307 17.82 -8.34 -23.02
N LEU A 308 18.08 -8.20 -21.72
CA LEU A 308 17.16 -8.58 -20.67
C LEU A 308 16.54 -7.35 -20.04
N ALA A 309 15.25 -7.44 -19.68
CA ALA A 309 14.50 -6.37 -19.06
C ALA A 309 13.75 -6.87 -17.80
N PRO A 310 13.58 -6.07 -16.75
CA PRO A 310 12.78 -6.45 -15.60
C PRO A 310 11.30 -6.55 -15.99
N THR A 311 10.58 -7.54 -15.46
CA THR A 311 9.16 -7.72 -15.71
C THR A 311 8.28 -6.76 -14.90
N GLU A 312 8.81 -6.26 -13.78
CA GLU A 312 8.17 -5.30 -12.90
C GLU A 312 9.10 -4.10 -12.65
N PRO A 313 8.55 -2.91 -12.36
CA PRO A 313 9.39 -1.75 -12.08
C PRO A 313 10.20 -1.96 -10.81
N LEU A 314 11.49 -1.62 -10.86
CA LEU A 314 12.39 -1.65 -9.71
C LEU A 314 12.37 -0.29 -9.00
N TYR A 315 11.42 -0.13 -8.11
CA TYR A 315 11.27 1.05 -7.26
C TYR A 315 12.00 0.87 -5.93
N VAL A 316 12.73 1.88 -5.50
CA VAL A 316 13.48 1.87 -4.24
C VAL A 316 13.25 3.13 -3.42
N THR A 317 13.23 2.97 -2.11
CA THR A 317 13.26 4.04 -1.13
C THR A 317 14.66 4.17 -0.57
N LEU A 318 15.24 5.36 -0.68
CA LEU A 318 16.63 5.62 -0.30
C LEU A 318 16.75 6.84 0.62
N PRO A 319 17.71 6.84 1.55
CA PRO A 319 18.15 8.08 2.16
C PRO A 319 18.73 9.02 1.11
N LEU A 320 18.38 10.29 1.20
CA LEU A 320 18.91 11.32 0.30
C LEU A 320 20.44 11.34 0.32
N GLY A 321 21.05 11.44 -0.88
CA GLY A 321 22.48 11.40 -1.07
C GLY A 321 23.10 9.99 -1.08
N ARG A 322 22.28 8.95 -1.18
CA ARG A 322 22.73 7.55 -1.30
C ARG A 322 22.48 6.92 -2.67
N GLU A 323 22.04 7.71 -3.62
CA GLU A 323 21.67 7.24 -4.96
C GLU A 323 22.86 6.58 -5.71
N SER A 324 24.07 7.04 -5.46
CA SER A 324 25.30 6.47 -6.06
C SER A 324 25.80 5.19 -5.36
N ALA A 325 25.23 4.85 -4.21
CA ALA A 325 25.64 3.67 -3.43
C ALA A 325 24.84 2.41 -3.80
N ILE A 326 23.77 2.54 -4.60
CA ILE A 326 23.02 1.38 -5.07
C ILE A 326 23.77 0.66 -6.18
N GLN A 327 23.62 -0.66 -6.22
CA GLN A 327 24.18 -1.53 -7.24
C GLN A 327 23.09 -2.45 -7.78
N ALA A 328 23.06 -2.65 -9.09
CA ALA A 328 22.22 -3.67 -9.72
C ALA A 328 23.04 -4.95 -9.85
N THR A 329 22.46 -6.07 -9.45
CA THR A 329 23.05 -7.40 -9.61
C THR A 329 22.09 -8.24 -10.44
N LEU A 330 22.57 -8.74 -11.58
CA LEU A 330 21.81 -9.60 -12.49
C LEU A 330 22.24 -11.06 -12.30
N ASP A 331 21.29 -11.90 -11.93
CA ASP A 331 21.43 -13.35 -11.86
C ASP A 331 20.66 -13.99 -13.02
N ALA A 332 21.37 -14.27 -14.11
CA ALA A 332 20.81 -14.87 -15.31
C ALA A 332 21.93 -15.65 -16.05
N PRO A 333 21.59 -16.71 -16.82
CA PRO A 333 22.57 -17.45 -17.60
C PRO A 333 23.37 -16.55 -18.55
N ASP A 334 24.66 -16.83 -18.72
CA ASP A 334 25.54 -16.08 -19.64
C ASP A 334 25.15 -16.27 -21.10
N THR A 335 24.52 -17.41 -21.42
CA THR A 335 24.04 -17.71 -22.77
C THR A 335 22.63 -18.28 -22.74
N LEU A 336 21.87 -18.04 -23.79
CA LEU A 336 20.50 -18.53 -23.99
C LEU A 336 20.41 -19.33 -25.28
N ASP A 337 19.45 -20.23 -25.37
CA ASP A 337 19.23 -21.07 -26.56
C ASP A 337 17.89 -20.66 -27.23
N ALA A 338 17.93 -20.36 -28.52
CA ALA A 338 16.72 -20.10 -29.32
C ALA A 338 15.94 -21.40 -29.61
N PRO A 339 14.60 -21.34 -29.81
CA PRO A 339 13.81 -20.11 -29.89
C PRO A 339 13.51 -19.53 -28.50
N LEU A 340 13.43 -18.19 -28.44
CA LEU A 340 13.05 -17.45 -27.23
C LEU A 340 11.82 -16.59 -27.54
N GLU A 341 10.83 -16.65 -26.70
CA GLU A 341 9.66 -15.78 -26.78
C GLU A 341 9.94 -14.45 -26.04
N ALA A 342 9.45 -13.33 -26.56
CA ALA A 342 9.50 -12.07 -25.83
C ALA A 342 8.76 -12.22 -24.50
N GLY A 343 9.36 -11.72 -23.40
CA GLY A 343 8.81 -11.87 -22.05
C GLY A 343 9.12 -13.19 -21.37
N ALA A 344 9.86 -14.13 -22.02
CA ALA A 344 10.30 -15.36 -21.37
C ALA A 344 11.26 -15.03 -20.20
N VAL A 345 10.89 -15.42 -18.98
CA VAL A 345 11.67 -15.16 -17.76
C VAL A 345 12.89 -16.07 -17.76
N VAL A 346 14.09 -15.47 -17.59
CA VAL A 346 15.38 -16.16 -17.65
C VAL A 346 16.27 -15.95 -16.42
N GLY A 347 15.87 -15.10 -15.49
CA GLY A 347 16.64 -14.81 -14.29
C GLY A 347 15.98 -13.78 -13.40
N THR A 348 16.81 -13.12 -12.58
CA THR A 348 16.36 -12.12 -11.59
C THR A 348 17.36 -10.96 -11.53
N VAL A 349 16.89 -9.74 -11.38
CA VAL A 349 17.69 -8.56 -11.08
C VAL A 349 17.37 -8.05 -9.68
N LYS A 350 18.41 -7.67 -8.93
CA LYS A 350 18.30 -7.11 -7.58
C LYS A 350 18.95 -5.74 -7.52
N ILE A 351 18.29 -4.80 -6.86
CA ILE A 351 18.87 -3.51 -6.49
C ILE A 351 19.36 -3.63 -5.04
N MET A 352 20.63 -3.43 -4.83
CA MET A 352 21.31 -3.60 -3.55
C MET A 352 21.79 -2.27 -2.99
N LEU A 353 21.71 -2.11 -1.66
CA LEU A 353 22.43 -1.07 -0.92
C LEU A 353 23.33 -1.78 0.11
N GLY A 354 24.60 -1.91 -0.19
CA GLY A 354 25.48 -2.82 0.54
C GLY A 354 25.00 -4.27 0.44
N GLU A 355 24.71 -4.90 1.58
CA GLU A 355 24.19 -6.29 1.62
C GLU A 355 22.65 -6.37 1.58
N ARG A 356 21.96 -5.23 1.64
CA ARG A 356 20.51 -5.20 1.67
C ARG A 356 19.94 -5.17 0.26
N VAL A 357 19.01 -6.09 -0.03
CA VAL A 357 18.14 -6.03 -1.21
C VAL A 357 17.07 -4.97 -0.98
N LEU A 358 17.00 -3.96 -1.85
CA LEU A 358 15.99 -2.91 -1.80
C LEU A 358 14.80 -3.22 -2.71
N ALA A 359 15.06 -3.83 -3.87
CA ALA A 359 14.05 -4.26 -4.83
C ALA A 359 14.57 -5.47 -5.61
N GLU A 360 13.66 -6.30 -6.06
CA GLU A 360 13.94 -7.49 -6.87
C GLU A 360 12.82 -7.67 -7.91
N SER A 361 13.21 -8.04 -9.14
CA SER A 361 12.25 -8.35 -10.21
C SER A 361 12.77 -9.52 -11.03
N PRO A 362 11.90 -10.42 -11.50
CA PRO A 362 12.28 -11.34 -12.56
C PRO A 362 12.74 -10.55 -13.79
N VAL A 363 13.70 -11.11 -14.54
CA VAL A 363 14.13 -10.55 -15.83
C VAL A 363 13.71 -11.48 -16.95
N ALA A 364 13.22 -10.87 -18.01
CA ALA A 364 12.74 -11.55 -19.19
C ALA A 364 13.51 -11.09 -20.43
N VAL A 365 13.44 -11.91 -21.48
CA VAL A 365 13.95 -11.60 -22.81
C VAL A 365 13.17 -10.41 -23.37
N ALA A 366 13.87 -9.33 -23.72
CA ALA A 366 13.23 -8.08 -24.17
C ALA A 366 12.50 -8.21 -25.51
N GLU A 367 13.00 -9.07 -26.41
CA GLU A 367 12.40 -9.33 -27.72
C GLU A 367 12.50 -10.81 -28.11
N ALA A 368 11.60 -11.27 -28.98
CA ALA A 368 11.62 -12.66 -29.41
C ALA A 368 12.84 -12.97 -30.30
N VAL A 369 13.45 -14.13 -30.12
CA VAL A 369 14.55 -14.61 -30.95
C VAL A 369 14.12 -15.92 -31.63
N PRO A 370 13.74 -15.90 -32.92
CA PRO A 370 13.43 -17.09 -33.67
C PRO A 370 14.62 -18.02 -33.85
N GLU A 371 14.33 -19.29 -34.17
CA GLU A 371 15.41 -20.22 -34.54
C GLU A 371 16.11 -19.79 -35.83
N GLY A 372 17.43 -19.80 -35.80
CA GLY A 372 18.26 -19.58 -36.97
C GLY A 372 18.16 -20.70 -37.99
N GLY A 373 18.49 -20.41 -39.24
CA GLY A 373 18.51 -21.37 -40.32
C GLY A 373 19.48 -22.53 -40.07
N LEU A 374 19.33 -23.66 -40.79
CA LEU A 374 20.13 -24.87 -40.60
C LEU A 374 21.65 -24.64 -40.58
N PHE A 375 22.15 -23.75 -41.41
CA PHE A 375 23.59 -23.43 -41.45
C PHE A 375 24.05 -22.68 -40.20
N LYS A 376 23.30 -21.74 -39.72
CA LYS A 376 23.58 -21.01 -38.44
C LYS A 376 23.59 -21.99 -37.25
N ARG A 377 22.59 -22.86 -37.18
CA ARG A 377 22.48 -23.87 -36.11
C ARG A 377 23.65 -24.85 -36.10
N LEU A 378 24.08 -25.32 -37.30
CA LEU A 378 25.24 -26.20 -37.40
C LEU A 378 26.55 -25.48 -36.97
N MET A 379 26.70 -24.22 -37.39
CA MET A 379 27.85 -23.41 -36.99
C MET A 379 27.87 -23.19 -35.48
N ASP A 380 26.76 -22.82 -34.88
CA ASP A 380 26.64 -22.61 -33.43
C ASP A 380 26.90 -23.90 -32.65
N PHE A 381 26.42 -25.05 -33.16
CA PHE A 381 26.72 -26.36 -32.54
C PHE A 381 28.24 -26.62 -32.49
N VAL A 382 28.95 -26.33 -33.59
CA VAL A 382 30.41 -26.50 -33.62
C VAL A 382 31.11 -25.53 -32.72
N LEU A 383 30.72 -24.25 -32.72
CA LEU A 383 31.32 -23.22 -31.86
C LEU A 383 31.13 -23.49 -30.37
N ARG A 384 29.93 -24.02 -30.00
CA ARG A 384 29.61 -24.37 -28.61
C ARG A 384 30.49 -25.50 -28.04
N LEU A 385 31.09 -26.37 -28.91
CA LEU A 385 32.02 -27.41 -28.46
C LEU A 385 33.39 -26.84 -28.01
N PHE A 386 33.66 -25.57 -28.34
CA PHE A 386 34.91 -24.88 -28.04
C PHE A 386 34.73 -23.67 -27.11
N ALA A 387 33.49 -23.36 -26.70
CA ALA A 387 33.16 -22.29 -25.76
C ALA A 387 33.02 -22.83 -24.34
#